data_264c00b794531d98e94db4c0c15b9dfb
#
_entry.id   264c00b794531d98e94db4c0c15b9dfb
#
_cell.length_a   1.000
_cell.length_b   1.000
_cell.length_c   1.000
_cell.angle_alpha   90.00
_cell.angle_beta   90.00
_cell.angle_gamma   90.00
#
_symmetry.space_group_name_H-M   'P 1'
#
loop_
_entity.id
_entity.type
_entity.pdbx_description
1 polymer ?
#
loop_
_entity_poly.entity_id
_entity_poly.type
_entity_poly.pdbx_seq_one_letter_code
_entity_poly.pdbx_strand_id
1 'polypeptide(L)'
;MKHKTILLLASLFVVGIACKQFDREFSVNTNIDYCEAQALRTLAIVPSGSEGGIPNSIDGDDVNWHFTSPGSWTSGFWPGILWYLYENTKDNMWKVAAENYTQKILPVTHRKARSHDMGFITMCSLGNGYRLTGNTEYKEGLLRAADSLSILFNPEVGTFLSWPGMVKKENWPHNTIIDNMMNLELLFWAARNGGERRLYDMACEHADTTMKYQFRKDYSCYHVAVYDTITGHFIKGVTH
;
A
#
# COMPACT_ATOMS: atom_id res chain seq x y z
N MET A 1 34.67 -22.99 49.24
CA MET A 1 34.81 -21.92 48.21
C MET A 1 34.83 -22.38 46.75
N LYS A 2 35.20 -23.63 46.45
CA LYS A 2 35.31 -24.12 45.06
C LYS A 2 33.97 -24.37 44.32
N HIS A 3 32.86 -24.65 45.03
CA HIS A 3 31.57 -24.92 44.39
C HIS A 3 30.80 -23.68 43.91
N LYS A 4 30.99 -22.51 44.56
CA LYS A 4 30.31 -21.25 44.13
C LYS A 4 30.89 -20.67 42.85
N THR A 5 32.19 -20.89 42.61
CA THR A 5 32.86 -20.39 41.40
C THR A 5 32.45 -21.19 40.15
N ILE A 6 32.19 -22.47 40.27
CA ILE A 6 31.77 -23.36 39.17
C ILE A 6 30.32 -23.03 38.75
N LEU A 7 29.42 -22.73 39.70
CA LEU A 7 28.05 -22.36 39.42
C LEU A 7 27.98 -21.00 38.67
N LEU A 8 28.86 -20.04 39.04
CA LEU A 8 28.92 -18.71 38.38
C LEU A 8 29.42 -18.83 36.92
N LEU A 9 30.40 -19.71 36.68
CA LEU A 9 30.93 -19.94 35.33
C LEU A 9 29.92 -20.68 34.47
N ALA A 10 29.14 -21.61 35.02
CA ALA A 10 28.10 -22.31 34.29
C ALA A 10 26.93 -21.36 33.90
N SER A 11 26.54 -20.45 34.80
CA SER A 11 25.48 -19.48 34.53
C SER A 11 25.91 -18.42 33.47
N LEU A 12 27.17 -18.01 33.45
CA LEU A 12 27.74 -17.13 32.41
C LEU A 12 27.80 -17.83 31.04
N PHE A 13 28.06 -19.15 31.01
CA PHE A 13 28.09 -19.90 29.76
C PHE A 13 26.69 -20.12 29.16
N VAL A 14 25.67 -20.34 30.01
CA VAL A 14 24.27 -20.46 29.57
C VAL A 14 23.72 -19.14 29.05
N VAL A 15 24.06 -18.00 29.68
CA VAL A 15 23.67 -16.67 29.21
C VAL A 15 24.36 -16.34 27.87
N GLY A 16 25.63 -16.72 27.71
CA GLY A 16 26.37 -16.53 26.44
C GLY A 16 25.81 -17.34 25.27
N ILE A 17 25.27 -18.54 25.56
CA ILE A 17 24.63 -19.39 24.52
C ILE A 17 23.23 -18.85 24.18
N ALA A 18 22.45 -18.37 25.16
CA ALA A 18 21.14 -17.78 24.93
C ALA A 18 21.21 -16.51 24.08
N CYS A 19 22.24 -15.66 24.29
CA CYS A 19 22.44 -14.47 23.45
C CYS A 19 22.90 -14.77 22.01
N LYS A 20 23.61 -15.88 21.78
CA LYS A 20 24.02 -16.27 20.42
C LYS A 20 22.90 -16.85 19.56
N GLN A 21 21.77 -17.23 20.16
CA GLN A 21 20.66 -17.85 19.45
C GLN A 21 19.66 -16.83 18.83
N PHE A 22 19.87 -15.49 19.07
CA PHE A 22 19.02 -14.45 18.55
C PHE A 22 19.62 -13.63 17.41
N ASP A 23 20.91 -13.81 17.10
CA ASP A 23 21.52 -13.22 15.88
C ASP A 23 21.28 -14.13 14.67
N ARG A 24 20.02 -14.31 14.26
CA ARG A 24 19.76 -14.66 12.86
C ARG A 24 20.07 -13.43 12.05
N GLU A 25 21.24 -13.41 11.45
CA GLU A 25 21.61 -12.40 10.49
C GLU A 25 20.46 -12.25 9.47
N PHE A 26 19.93 -11.04 9.33
CA PHE A 26 18.85 -10.77 8.38
C PHE A 26 19.40 -11.00 6.97
N SER A 27 18.90 -12.02 6.31
CA SER A 27 19.26 -12.33 4.90
C SER A 27 18.09 -11.94 4.00
N VAL A 28 18.32 -10.97 3.13
CA VAL A 28 17.32 -10.54 2.13
C VAL A 28 16.95 -11.73 1.25
N ASN A 29 17.94 -12.48 0.74
CA ASN A 29 17.69 -13.61 -0.16
C ASN A 29 16.82 -14.68 0.51
N THR A 30 17.14 -15.09 1.74
CA THR A 30 16.34 -16.08 2.47
C THR A 30 14.89 -15.62 2.67
N ASN A 31 14.67 -14.33 2.90
CA ASN A 31 13.31 -13.79 3.05
C ASN A 31 12.59 -13.72 1.68
N ILE A 32 13.27 -13.39 0.61
CA ILE A 32 12.70 -13.45 -0.75
C ILE A 32 12.33 -14.90 -1.11
N ASP A 33 13.21 -15.86 -0.88
CA ASP A 33 12.93 -17.30 -1.12
C ASP A 33 11.69 -17.76 -0.35
N TYR A 34 11.53 -17.29 0.90
CA TYR A 34 10.33 -17.56 1.68
C TYR A 34 9.07 -16.95 1.05
N CYS A 35 9.14 -15.68 0.64
CA CYS A 35 8.02 -14.99 -0.02
C CYS A 35 7.63 -15.69 -1.33
N GLU A 36 8.61 -16.12 -2.11
CA GLU A 36 8.41 -16.88 -3.35
C GLU A 36 7.68 -18.19 -3.08
N ALA A 37 8.15 -18.96 -2.08
CA ALA A 37 7.51 -20.21 -1.69
C ALA A 37 6.06 -20.01 -1.21
N GLN A 38 5.75 -18.93 -0.50
CA GLN A 38 4.37 -18.60 -0.10
C GLN A 38 3.51 -18.21 -1.30
N ALA A 39 4.04 -17.38 -2.20
CA ALA A 39 3.33 -16.97 -3.41
C ALA A 39 3.00 -18.16 -4.33
N LEU A 40 3.93 -19.12 -4.48
CA LEU A 40 3.68 -20.37 -5.21
C LEU A 40 2.53 -21.18 -4.61
N ARG A 41 2.48 -21.31 -3.28
CA ARG A 41 1.36 -22.01 -2.60
C ARG A 41 0.04 -21.30 -2.86
N THR A 42 0.04 -19.97 -2.81
CA THR A 42 -1.17 -19.17 -3.10
C THR A 42 -1.62 -19.37 -4.55
N LEU A 43 -0.71 -19.32 -5.52
CA LEU A 43 -1.04 -19.54 -6.93
C LEU A 43 -1.51 -20.96 -7.24
N ALA A 44 -1.07 -21.96 -6.45
CA ALA A 44 -1.56 -23.34 -6.58
C ALA A 44 -3.04 -23.46 -6.16
N ILE A 45 -3.48 -22.66 -5.19
CA ILE A 45 -4.88 -22.62 -4.73
C ILE A 45 -5.73 -21.68 -5.61
N VAL A 46 -5.15 -20.54 -6.01
CA VAL A 46 -5.83 -19.49 -6.79
C VAL A 46 -5.02 -19.20 -8.05
N PRO A 47 -5.18 -19.98 -9.11
CA PRO A 47 -4.49 -19.75 -10.38
C PRO A 47 -4.80 -18.35 -10.95
N SER A 48 -3.79 -17.68 -11.46
CA SER A 48 -3.89 -16.30 -11.96
C SER A 48 -4.88 -16.13 -13.14
N GLY A 49 -5.10 -17.17 -13.91
CA GLY A 49 -6.06 -17.21 -15.02
C GLY A 49 -7.50 -17.54 -14.62
N SER A 50 -7.77 -17.86 -13.34
CA SER A 50 -9.12 -18.20 -12.88
C SER A 50 -10.04 -16.99 -12.90
N GLU A 51 -11.36 -17.20 -13.02
CA GLU A 51 -12.38 -16.15 -12.85
C GLU A 51 -12.51 -15.71 -11.39
N GLY A 52 -11.83 -16.39 -10.46
CA GLY A 52 -11.80 -16.08 -9.03
C GLY A 52 -11.34 -14.67 -8.71
N GLY A 53 -11.68 -14.22 -7.50
CA GLY A 53 -11.28 -12.91 -6.98
C GLY A 53 -9.77 -12.77 -6.80
N ILE A 54 -9.37 -11.64 -6.28
CA ILE A 54 -7.98 -11.37 -5.91
C ILE A 54 -7.77 -11.84 -4.46
N PRO A 55 -6.73 -12.62 -4.14
CA PRO A 55 -6.42 -13.01 -2.76
C PRO A 55 -6.30 -11.78 -1.86
N ASN A 56 -6.95 -11.80 -0.71
CA ASN A 56 -7.03 -10.68 0.21
C ASN A 56 -6.50 -11.00 1.60
N SER A 57 -7.14 -11.93 2.30
CA SER A 57 -6.81 -12.29 3.67
C SER A 57 -7.08 -13.76 3.95
N ILE A 58 -6.47 -14.24 5.03
CA ILE A 58 -6.82 -15.48 5.72
C ILE A 58 -7.12 -15.06 7.16
N ASP A 59 -8.35 -15.26 7.62
CA ASP A 59 -8.80 -14.71 8.90
C ASP A 59 -8.76 -15.75 10.01
N GLY A 60 -8.17 -15.40 11.15
CA GLY A 60 -8.14 -16.23 12.34
C GLY A 60 -7.54 -17.62 12.11
N ASP A 61 -8.31 -18.66 12.44
CA ASP A 61 -7.93 -20.06 12.27
C ASP A 61 -8.33 -20.63 10.90
N ASP A 62 -8.83 -19.82 9.99
CA ASP A 62 -9.17 -20.24 8.64
C ASP A 62 -7.88 -20.61 7.87
N VAL A 63 -8.01 -21.62 7.00
CA VAL A 63 -6.94 -22.05 6.09
C VAL A 63 -7.22 -21.64 4.64
N ASN A 64 -8.36 -21.00 4.40
CA ASN A 64 -8.81 -20.62 3.09
C ASN A 64 -8.62 -19.12 2.83
N TRP A 65 -8.32 -18.77 1.58
CA TRP A 65 -8.25 -17.39 1.15
C TRP A 65 -9.65 -16.76 1.07
N HIS A 66 -9.81 -15.60 1.68
CA HIS A 66 -10.88 -14.68 1.36
C HIS A 66 -10.47 -13.84 0.15
N PHE A 67 -11.41 -13.60 -0.75
CA PHE A 67 -11.17 -12.92 -2.02
C PHE A 67 -11.83 -11.55 -2.02
N THR A 68 -11.21 -10.62 -2.74
CA THR A 68 -11.74 -9.29 -2.93
C THR A 68 -11.99 -8.96 -4.39
N SER A 69 -12.81 -7.93 -4.62
CA SER A 69 -13.06 -7.41 -5.96
C SER A 69 -11.92 -6.51 -6.44
N PRO A 70 -11.73 -6.34 -7.76
CA PRO A 70 -10.71 -5.45 -8.30
C PRO A 70 -10.77 -4.00 -7.83
N GLY A 71 -11.93 -3.53 -7.36
CA GLY A 71 -12.11 -2.17 -6.84
C GLY A 71 -11.91 -2.04 -5.32
N SER A 72 -11.51 -3.08 -4.63
CA SER A 72 -11.14 -3.03 -3.21
C SER A 72 -9.77 -2.38 -3.02
N TRP A 73 -9.58 -1.67 -1.91
CA TRP A 73 -8.31 -0.99 -1.60
C TRP A 73 -7.09 -1.93 -1.56
N THR A 74 -7.29 -3.19 -1.18
CA THR A 74 -6.22 -4.20 -1.12
C THR A 74 -5.87 -4.84 -2.47
N SER A 75 -6.71 -4.66 -3.48
CA SER A 75 -6.64 -5.46 -4.72
C SER A 75 -5.32 -5.31 -5.49
N GLY A 76 -4.66 -4.16 -5.38
CA GLY A 76 -3.39 -3.90 -6.04
C GLY A 76 -2.18 -4.60 -5.42
N PHE A 77 -2.26 -5.00 -4.15
CA PHE A 77 -1.09 -5.52 -3.43
C PHE A 77 -0.68 -6.91 -3.90
N TRP A 78 -1.63 -7.80 -4.16
CA TRP A 78 -1.29 -9.13 -4.65
C TRP A 78 -0.53 -9.10 -6.00
N PRO A 79 -1.03 -8.46 -7.07
CA PRO A 79 -0.23 -8.32 -8.29
C PRO A 79 1.08 -7.55 -8.04
N GLY A 80 1.12 -6.61 -7.10
CA GLY A 80 2.33 -5.91 -6.69
C GLY A 80 3.41 -6.85 -6.17
N ILE A 81 3.05 -7.80 -5.29
CA ILE A 81 3.95 -8.85 -4.79
C ILE A 81 4.50 -9.68 -5.96
N LEU A 82 3.64 -10.10 -6.88
CA LEU A 82 4.03 -10.90 -8.05
C LEU A 82 4.99 -10.13 -8.98
N TRP A 83 4.79 -8.81 -9.16
CA TRP A 83 5.71 -7.96 -9.89
C TRP A 83 7.08 -7.86 -9.22
N TYR A 84 7.15 -7.75 -7.89
CA TYR A 84 8.42 -7.75 -7.15
C TYR A 84 9.14 -9.09 -7.23
N LEU A 85 8.41 -10.21 -7.20
CA LEU A 85 9.01 -11.54 -7.43
C LEU A 85 9.57 -11.63 -8.84
N TYR A 86 8.87 -11.15 -9.87
CA TYR A 86 9.42 -11.05 -11.22
C TYR A 86 10.66 -10.16 -11.27
N GLU A 87 10.64 -9.01 -10.64
CA GLU A 87 11.78 -8.10 -10.61
C GLU A 87 13.04 -8.74 -10.00
N ASN A 88 12.85 -9.51 -8.93
CA ASN A 88 13.95 -10.16 -8.22
C ASN A 88 14.47 -11.40 -8.96
N THR A 89 13.59 -12.28 -9.41
CA THR A 89 13.95 -13.59 -9.98
C THR A 89 14.18 -13.56 -11.48
N LYS A 90 13.55 -12.65 -12.21
CA LYS A 90 13.42 -12.61 -13.67
C LYS A 90 12.70 -13.84 -14.26
N ASP A 91 12.07 -14.65 -13.43
CA ASP A 91 11.27 -15.78 -13.90
C ASP A 91 9.98 -15.29 -14.54
N ASN A 92 9.77 -15.67 -15.81
CA ASN A 92 8.61 -15.28 -16.62
C ASN A 92 7.28 -15.80 -16.04
N MET A 93 7.30 -16.83 -15.22
CA MET A 93 6.11 -17.32 -14.52
C MET A 93 5.49 -16.23 -13.66
N TRP A 94 6.31 -15.50 -12.88
CA TRP A 94 5.84 -14.39 -12.03
C TRP A 94 5.30 -13.24 -12.86
N LYS A 95 5.94 -12.93 -14.00
CA LYS A 95 5.46 -11.91 -14.93
C LYS A 95 4.05 -12.25 -15.44
N VAL A 96 3.85 -13.46 -15.94
CA VAL A 96 2.55 -13.92 -16.46
C VAL A 96 1.48 -13.88 -15.37
N ALA A 97 1.80 -14.34 -14.17
CA ALA A 97 0.87 -14.27 -13.05
C ALA A 97 0.52 -12.83 -12.68
N ALA A 98 1.51 -11.94 -12.60
CA ALA A 98 1.32 -10.52 -12.29
C ALA A 98 0.47 -9.81 -13.37
N GLU A 99 0.75 -10.06 -14.65
CA GLU A 99 -0.04 -9.52 -15.77
C GLU A 99 -1.51 -9.95 -15.68
N ASN A 100 -1.79 -11.22 -15.45
CA ASN A 100 -3.15 -11.75 -15.34
C ASN A 100 -3.95 -11.07 -14.21
N TYR A 101 -3.35 -10.84 -13.04
CA TYR A 101 -4.02 -10.12 -11.95
C TYR A 101 -4.11 -8.61 -12.22
N THR A 102 -3.09 -8.00 -12.84
CA THR A 102 -3.10 -6.58 -13.21
C THR A 102 -4.21 -6.29 -14.22
N GLN A 103 -4.44 -7.18 -15.19
CA GLN A 103 -5.54 -7.06 -16.15
C GLN A 103 -6.92 -7.05 -15.49
N LYS A 104 -7.11 -7.76 -14.36
CA LYS A 104 -8.36 -7.69 -13.60
C LYS A 104 -8.61 -6.31 -12.99
N ILE A 105 -7.55 -5.57 -12.70
CA ILE A 105 -7.60 -4.23 -12.09
C ILE A 105 -7.79 -3.13 -13.14
N LEU A 106 -7.26 -3.30 -14.33
CA LEU A 106 -7.28 -2.27 -15.37
C LEU A 106 -8.66 -1.60 -15.59
N PRO A 107 -9.80 -2.34 -15.60
CA PRO A 107 -11.12 -1.74 -15.71
C PRO A 107 -11.50 -0.76 -14.58
N VAL A 108 -10.84 -0.84 -13.42
CA VAL A 108 -11.08 0.09 -12.29
C VAL A 108 -10.69 1.51 -12.68
N THR A 109 -9.66 1.67 -13.52
CA THR A 109 -9.16 2.97 -13.96
C THR A 109 -10.15 3.77 -14.82
N HIS A 110 -11.20 3.12 -15.34
CA HIS A 110 -12.28 3.78 -16.09
C HIS A 110 -13.41 4.30 -15.19
N ARG A 111 -13.31 4.08 -13.88
CA ARG A 111 -14.34 4.50 -12.91
C ARG A 111 -13.89 5.78 -12.20
N LYS A 112 -14.87 6.56 -11.73
CA LYS A 112 -14.58 7.67 -10.81
C LYS A 112 -14.05 7.12 -9.49
N ALA A 113 -13.05 7.78 -8.91
CA ALA A 113 -12.54 7.42 -7.60
C ALA A 113 -13.66 7.49 -6.55
N ARG A 114 -13.82 6.42 -5.79
CA ARG A 114 -14.82 6.30 -4.72
C ARG A 114 -14.20 6.52 -3.34
N SER A 115 -12.88 6.49 -3.29
CA SER A 115 -12.02 6.76 -2.14
C SER A 115 -10.62 7.11 -2.66
N HIS A 116 -9.75 7.53 -1.78
CA HIS A 116 -8.36 7.81 -2.12
C HIS A 116 -7.56 6.58 -2.58
N ASP A 117 -8.04 5.37 -2.32
CA ASP A 117 -7.33 4.09 -2.56
C ASP A 117 -6.94 3.83 -4.02
N MET A 118 -7.46 4.63 -4.95
CA MET A 118 -7.10 4.53 -6.37
C MET A 118 -5.57 4.52 -6.58
N GLY A 119 -4.82 5.26 -5.76
CA GLY A 119 -3.36 5.25 -5.79
C GLY A 119 -2.77 3.89 -5.43
N PHE A 120 -3.16 3.28 -4.31
CA PHE A 120 -2.68 1.95 -3.92
C PHE A 120 -3.01 0.89 -4.95
N ILE A 121 -4.28 0.87 -5.37
CA ILE A 121 -4.78 -0.13 -6.31
C ILE A 121 -3.95 -0.10 -7.59
N THR A 122 -3.69 1.09 -8.14
CA THR A 122 -3.09 1.21 -9.46
C THR A 122 -1.56 1.26 -9.45
N MET A 123 -0.92 1.94 -8.48
CA MET A 123 0.54 2.00 -8.45
C MET A 123 1.17 0.66 -8.10
N CYS A 124 0.59 -0.09 -7.15
CA CYS A 124 1.10 -1.42 -6.81
C CYS A 124 0.96 -2.41 -7.99
N SER A 125 -0.10 -2.30 -8.78
CA SER A 125 -0.38 -3.21 -9.91
C SER A 125 0.14 -2.67 -11.25
N LEU A 126 -0.60 -1.72 -11.86
CA LEU A 126 -0.25 -1.15 -13.15
C LEU A 126 1.08 -0.40 -13.12
N GLY A 127 1.39 0.31 -12.02
CA GLY A 127 2.63 1.07 -11.86
C GLY A 127 3.86 0.18 -11.95
N ASN A 128 3.89 -0.91 -11.19
CA ASN A 128 4.96 -1.90 -11.29
C ASN A 128 4.97 -2.59 -12.66
N GLY A 129 3.80 -2.92 -13.19
CA GLY A 129 3.69 -3.51 -14.53
C GLY A 129 4.28 -2.61 -15.61
N TYR A 130 3.93 -1.33 -15.63
CA TYR A 130 4.50 -0.35 -16.58
C TYR A 130 6.02 -0.20 -16.40
N ARG A 131 6.48 -0.04 -15.17
CA ARG A 131 7.91 0.12 -14.85
C ARG A 131 8.76 -1.05 -15.35
N LEU A 132 8.23 -2.26 -15.26
CA LEU A 132 8.99 -3.49 -15.61
C LEU A 132 8.82 -3.96 -17.05
N THR A 133 7.75 -3.53 -17.74
CA THR A 133 7.42 -4.03 -19.08
C THR A 133 7.31 -2.95 -20.15
N GLY A 134 7.12 -1.69 -19.77
CA GLY A 134 6.84 -0.59 -20.70
C GLY A 134 5.43 -0.66 -21.33
N ASN A 135 4.52 -1.48 -20.80
CA ASN A 135 3.17 -1.66 -21.36
C ASN A 135 2.40 -0.33 -21.36
N THR A 136 2.09 0.19 -22.55
CA THR A 136 1.45 1.49 -22.74
C THR A 136 0.01 1.53 -22.24
N GLU A 137 -0.70 0.41 -22.25
CA GLU A 137 -2.05 0.31 -21.70
C GLU A 137 -2.06 0.56 -20.19
N TYR A 138 -1.04 0.08 -19.46
CA TYR A 138 -0.86 0.37 -18.05
C TYR A 138 -0.56 1.86 -17.81
N LYS A 139 0.28 2.47 -18.66
CA LYS A 139 0.53 3.91 -18.61
C LYS A 139 -0.75 4.72 -18.74
N GLU A 140 -1.56 4.41 -19.75
CA GLU A 140 -2.85 5.08 -19.96
C GLU A 140 -3.81 4.87 -18.79
N GLY A 141 -3.84 3.65 -18.24
CA GLY A 141 -4.61 3.34 -17.03
C GLY A 141 -4.20 4.19 -15.84
N LEU A 142 -2.90 4.36 -15.61
CA LEU A 142 -2.37 5.20 -14.52
C LEU A 142 -2.73 6.69 -14.72
N LEU A 143 -2.66 7.22 -15.93
CA LEU A 143 -3.06 8.59 -16.21
C LEU A 143 -4.55 8.80 -15.92
N ARG A 144 -5.42 7.88 -16.37
CA ARG A 144 -6.86 7.93 -16.06
C ARG A 144 -7.11 7.83 -14.54
N ALA A 145 -6.38 6.98 -13.83
CA ALA A 145 -6.51 6.83 -12.39
C ALA A 145 -6.11 8.11 -11.65
N ALA A 146 -5.05 8.78 -12.08
CA ALA A 146 -4.61 10.04 -11.50
C ALA A 146 -5.66 11.16 -11.70
N ASP A 147 -6.22 11.28 -12.90
CA ASP A 147 -7.31 12.23 -13.16
C ASP A 147 -8.55 11.90 -12.35
N SER A 148 -8.88 10.63 -12.21
CA SER A 148 -10.00 10.19 -11.38
C SER A 148 -9.78 10.50 -9.89
N LEU A 149 -8.58 10.26 -9.36
CA LEU A 149 -8.21 10.59 -7.99
C LEU A 149 -8.30 12.10 -7.74
N SER A 150 -7.90 12.93 -8.71
CA SER A 150 -7.90 14.39 -8.58
C SER A 150 -9.29 14.99 -8.28
N ILE A 151 -10.37 14.26 -8.59
CA ILE A 151 -11.75 14.71 -8.31
C ILE A 151 -12.03 14.80 -6.80
N LEU A 152 -11.29 14.07 -5.98
CA LEU A 152 -11.43 14.08 -4.53
C LEU A 152 -10.69 15.26 -3.87
N PHE A 153 -9.92 16.03 -4.61
CA PHE A 153 -9.20 17.18 -4.08
C PHE A 153 -10.13 18.34 -3.76
N ASN A 154 -9.98 18.90 -2.57
CA ASN A 154 -10.66 20.13 -2.17
C ASN A 154 -9.62 21.25 -2.04
N PRO A 155 -9.62 22.27 -2.89
CA PRO A 155 -8.63 23.34 -2.86
C PRO A 155 -8.72 24.23 -1.62
N GLU A 156 -9.89 24.38 -1.00
CA GLU A 156 -10.03 25.16 0.24
C GLU A 156 -9.36 24.46 1.42
N VAL A 157 -9.35 23.11 1.42
CA VAL A 157 -8.69 22.30 2.44
C VAL A 157 -7.23 22.05 2.09
N GLY A 158 -6.91 21.97 0.80
CA GLY A 158 -5.60 21.57 0.30
C GLY A 158 -5.32 20.07 0.44
N THR A 159 -6.35 19.22 0.48
CA THR A 159 -6.17 17.75 0.58
C THR A 159 -7.23 16.98 -0.20
N PHE A 160 -6.94 15.69 -0.42
CA PHE A 160 -7.90 14.74 -1.00
C PHE A 160 -8.83 14.17 0.08
N LEU A 161 -10.12 14.15 -0.21
CA LEU A 161 -11.10 13.45 0.61
C LEU A 161 -10.84 11.94 0.59
N SER A 162 -10.55 11.35 1.74
CA SER A 162 -10.22 9.94 1.82
C SER A 162 -11.45 9.04 1.73
N TRP A 163 -12.43 9.30 2.57
CA TRP A 163 -13.61 8.44 2.71
C TRP A 163 -14.91 9.23 2.53
N PRO A 164 -15.45 9.35 1.31
CA PRO A 164 -16.71 10.04 1.06
C PRO A 164 -17.89 9.49 1.90
N GLY A 165 -17.90 8.19 2.20
CA GLY A 165 -18.91 7.57 3.04
C GLY A 165 -18.95 8.08 4.49
N MET A 166 -17.79 8.48 5.03
CA MET A 166 -17.68 8.99 6.40
C MET A 166 -18.20 10.42 6.57
N VAL A 167 -18.40 11.16 5.49
CA VAL A 167 -18.99 12.50 5.52
C VAL A 167 -20.35 12.48 6.22
N LYS A 168 -21.19 11.50 5.89
CA LYS A 168 -22.51 11.34 6.52
C LYS A 168 -22.47 10.50 7.79
N LYS A 169 -21.70 9.41 7.79
CA LYS A 169 -21.67 8.44 8.88
C LYS A 169 -21.12 9.04 10.16
N GLU A 170 -20.00 9.76 10.08
CA GLU A 170 -19.27 10.32 11.22
C GLU A 170 -19.41 11.85 11.34
N ASN A 171 -20.16 12.47 10.45
CA ASN A 171 -20.25 13.93 10.33
C ASN A 171 -18.86 14.58 10.18
N TRP A 172 -18.02 13.99 9.29
CA TRP A 172 -16.70 14.49 8.92
C TRP A 172 -16.78 15.18 7.55
N PRO A 173 -16.98 16.50 7.49
CA PRO A 173 -17.25 17.20 6.22
C PRO A 173 -16.17 16.97 5.17
N HIS A 174 -14.90 17.00 5.58
CA HIS A 174 -13.77 16.54 4.79
C HIS A 174 -12.83 15.79 5.69
N ASN A 175 -12.50 14.54 5.32
CA ASN A 175 -11.61 13.68 6.10
C ASN A 175 -10.44 13.22 5.24
N THR A 176 -9.25 13.29 5.83
CA THR A 176 -8.00 12.89 5.19
C THR A 176 -7.25 11.96 6.12
N ILE A 177 -6.96 10.75 5.68
CA ILE A 177 -6.16 9.80 6.44
C ILE A 177 -4.70 9.87 6.01
N ILE A 178 -3.79 9.51 6.93
CA ILE A 178 -2.34 9.71 6.73
C ILE A 178 -1.79 8.87 5.57
N ASP A 179 -2.33 7.70 5.33
CA ASP A 179 -1.94 6.82 4.23
C ASP A 179 -2.25 7.38 2.83
N ASN A 180 -3.08 8.44 2.76
CA ASN A 180 -3.27 9.20 1.52
C ASN A 180 -1.95 9.73 0.95
N MET A 181 -0.93 9.93 1.79
CA MET A 181 0.42 10.29 1.35
C MET A 181 1.03 9.29 0.37
N MET A 182 0.68 7.99 0.47
CA MET A 182 1.15 6.98 -0.49
C MET A 182 0.53 7.15 -1.87
N ASN A 183 -0.67 7.75 -1.97
CA ASN A 183 -1.35 7.97 -3.24
C ASN A 183 -0.74 9.14 -4.04
N LEU A 184 0.07 9.99 -3.41
CA LEU A 184 0.75 11.09 -4.08
C LEU A 184 1.77 10.59 -5.12
N GLU A 185 2.29 9.37 -4.95
CA GLU A 185 3.16 8.74 -5.94
C GLU A 185 2.50 8.71 -7.33
N LEU A 186 1.22 8.31 -7.40
CA LEU A 186 0.46 8.29 -8.65
C LEU A 186 0.39 9.67 -9.30
N LEU A 187 0.15 10.72 -8.52
CA LEU A 187 -0.01 12.08 -9.02
C LEU A 187 1.32 12.67 -9.51
N PHE A 188 2.39 12.49 -8.73
CA PHE A 188 3.73 12.90 -9.15
C PHE A 188 4.20 12.14 -10.39
N TRP A 189 3.92 10.84 -10.46
CA TRP A 189 4.23 10.01 -11.61
C TRP A 189 3.45 10.48 -12.84
N ALA A 190 2.15 10.70 -12.72
CA ALA A 190 1.29 11.14 -13.82
C ALA A 190 1.74 12.47 -14.39
N ALA A 191 2.01 13.47 -13.55
CA ALA A 191 2.49 14.79 -13.98
C ALA A 191 3.81 14.73 -14.77
N ARG A 192 4.67 13.74 -14.51
CA ARG A 192 5.94 13.52 -15.24
C ARG A 192 5.80 12.66 -16.49
N ASN A 193 4.67 11.96 -16.66
CA ASN A 193 4.46 10.98 -17.73
C ASN A 193 3.37 11.38 -18.74
N GLY A 194 2.98 12.66 -18.76
CA GLY A 194 2.04 13.21 -19.74
C GLY A 194 0.70 13.67 -19.16
N GLY A 195 0.51 13.54 -17.85
CA GLY A 195 -0.60 14.15 -17.13
C GLY A 195 -0.43 15.66 -16.95
N GLU A 196 -1.49 16.32 -16.50
CA GLU A 196 -1.49 17.75 -16.30
C GLU A 196 -0.65 18.19 -15.09
N ARG A 197 -0.04 19.37 -15.16
CA ARG A 197 0.77 19.95 -14.07
C ARG A 197 -0.02 20.09 -12.76
N ARG A 198 -1.33 20.35 -12.84
CA ARG A 198 -2.19 20.48 -11.66
C ARG A 198 -2.10 19.27 -10.71
N LEU A 199 -1.85 18.06 -11.22
CA LEU A 199 -1.71 16.84 -10.40
C LEU A 199 -0.50 16.94 -9.47
N TYR A 200 0.60 17.51 -9.96
CA TYR A 200 1.79 17.78 -9.15
C TYR A 200 1.51 18.81 -8.06
N ASP A 201 0.85 19.90 -8.44
CA ASP A 201 0.57 21.00 -7.52
C ASP A 201 -0.38 20.56 -6.41
N MET A 202 -1.44 19.79 -6.72
CA MET A 202 -2.34 19.16 -5.75
C MET A 202 -1.59 18.21 -4.80
N ALA A 203 -0.64 17.42 -5.30
CA ALA A 203 0.14 16.52 -4.48
C ALA A 203 1.05 17.27 -3.50
N CYS A 204 1.69 18.35 -3.93
CA CYS A 204 2.48 19.22 -3.04
C CYS A 204 1.61 19.86 -1.96
N GLU A 205 0.47 20.44 -2.34
CA GLU A 205 -0.43 21.09 -1.39
C GLU A 205 -0.99 20.08 -0.35
N HIS A 206 -1.33 18.88 -0.80
CA HIS A 206 -1.73 17.81 0.12
C HIS A 206 -0.62 17.46 1.12
N ALA A 207 0.62 17.32 0.67
CA ALA A 207 1.74 17.01 1.53
C ALA A 207 1.99 18.11 2.57
N ASP A 208 1.96 19.38 2.15
CA ASP A 208 2.17 20.53 3.02
C ASP A 208 1.06 20.63 4.08
N THR A 209 -0.19 20.43 3.69
CA THR A 209 -1.34 20.46 4.60
C THR A 209 -1.29 19.27 5.57
N THR A 210 -0.91 18.09 5.12
CA THR A 210 -0.72 16.92 5.96
C THR A 210 0.38 17.16 7.00
N MET A 211 1.52 17.68 6.58
CA MET A 211 2.63 18.01 7.48
C MET A 211 2.21 19.02 8.55
N LYS A 212 1.40 20.00 8.18
CA LYS A 212 0.93 21.06 9.10
C LYS A 212 -0.06 20.58 10.15
N TYR A 213 -0.97 19.68 9.81
CA TYR A 213 -2.13 19.37 10.65
C TYR A 213 -2.21 17.94 11.15
N GLN A 214 -1.63 16.96 10.46
CA GLN A 214 -1.70 15.56 10.90
C GLN A 214 -0.56 15.15 11.83
N PHE A 215 0.56 15.88 11.85
CA PHE A 215 1.65 15.63 12.80
C PHE A 215 1.46 16.42 14.09
N ARG A 216 1.66 15.73 15.21
CA ARG A 216 1.71 16.34 16.54
C ARG A 216 3.11 16.88 16.82
N LYS A 217 3.24 17.66 17.92
CA LYS A 217 4.52 18.24 18.35
C LYS A 217 5.58 17.18 18.69
N ASP A 218 5.16 15.99 19.07
CA ASP A 218 6.02 14.84 19.38
C ASP A 218 6.33 13.96 18.14
N TYR A 219 5.99 14.43 16.94
CA TYR A 219 6.15 13.76 15.66
C TYR A 219 5.27 12.53 15.45
N SER A 220 4.39 12.19 16.38
CA SER A 220 3.33 11.21 16.10
C SER A 220 2.28 11.82 15.16
N CYS A 221 1.53 10.99 14.42
CA CYS A 221 0.50 11.49 13.53
C CYS A 221 -0.90 11.05 13.98
N TYR A 222 -1.91 11.84 13.60
CA TYR A 222 -3.28 11.40 13.60
C TYR A 222 -3.51 10.47 12.41
N HIS A 223 -4.29 9.40 12.61
CA HIS A 223 -4.74 8.60 11.48
C HIS A 223 -5.64 9.42 10.57
N VAL A 224 -6.62 10.13 11.13
CA VAL A 224 -7.56 10.98 10.39
C VAL A 224 -7.43 12.43 10.83
N ALA A 225 -7.37 13.34 9.87
CA ALA A 225 -7.61 14.77 10.05
C ALA A 225 -8.97 15.14 9.44
N VAL A 226 -9.77 15.91 10.18
CA VAL A 226 -11.09 16.38 9.74
C VAL A 226 -11.04 17.89 9.57
N TYR A 227 -11.58 18.36 8.44
CA TYR A 227 -11.57 19.77 8.06
C TYR A 227 -12.96 20.28 7.71
N ASP A 228 -13.15 21.57 7.85
CA ASP A 228 -14.29 22.30 7.29
C ASP A 228 -14.10 22.47 5.78
N THR A 229 -15.08 22.10 4.98
CA THR A 229 -15.00 22.10 3.52
C THR A 229 -15.05 23.49 2.88
N ILE A 230 -15.51 24.51 3.63
CA ILE A 230 -15.71 25.87 3.12
C ILE A 230 -14.54 26.76 3.49
N THR A 231 -14.04 26.62 4.71
CA THR A 231 -12.99 27.48 5.27
C THR A 231 -11.61 26.83 5.24
N GLY A 232 -11.53 25.53 4.96
CA GLY A 232 -10.31 24.74 5.03
C GLY A 232 -9.76 24.55 6.45
N HIS A 233 -10.44 25.01 7.49
CA HIS A 233 -9.96 24.95 8.86
C HIS A 233 -9.92 23.51 9.38
N PHE A 234 -8.80 23.15 10.03
CA PHE A 234 -8.67 21.91 10.77
C PHE A 234 -9.62 21.89 11.96
N ILE A 235 -10.50 20.90 12.03
CA ILE A 235 -11.47 20.72 13.10
C ILE A 235 -10.91 19.84 14.21
N LYS A 236 -10.41 18.64 13.85
CA LYS A 236 -9.89 17.66 14.82
C LYS A 236 -9.03 16.59 14.16
N GLY A 237 -8.14 16.00 14.95
CA GLY A 237 -7.46 14.73 14.62
C GLY A 237 -8.14 13.57 15.34
N VAL A 238 -8.22 12.43 14.68
CA VAL A 238 -8.85 11.21 15.19
C VAL A 238 -7.90 10.03 14.99
N THR A 239 -7.92 9.07 15.92
CA THR A 239 -7.41 7.71 15.73
C THR A 239 -8.62 6.81 15.45
N HIS A 240 -8.55 6.09 14.34
CA HIS A 240 -9.67 5.25 13.89
C HIS A 240 -9.22 3.80 13.88
#